data_034bbd40ab82f5c411caa422c716b5ec
#
_entry.id   034bbd40ab82f5c411caa422c716b5ec
#
_cell.length_a   1.000
_cell.length_b   1.000
_cell.length_c   1.000
_cell.angle_alpha   90.00
_cell.angle_beta   90.00
_cell.angle_gamma   90.00
#
_symmetry.space_group_name_H-M   'P 1'
#
loop_
_entity.id
_entity.type
_entity.pdbx_description
1 polymer ?
#
loop_
_entity_poly.entity_id
_entity_poly.type
_entity_poly.pdbx_seq_one_letter_code
_entity_poly.pdbx_strand_id
1 'polypeptide(L)'
;MSSITIIGAGNMGSAIAGLALAAGSQVQVLTREATEVDPRVTAGTVGDEITGDVVVLALPYGALDDVLGAYEGRLDGKVLVDITNPLDFATFDSLVVPDGSSAAAQIQERVPGARVLKAFNTNFAATLATGQVGPLVTTVLVAGDDADAKAALAGAVSGVRVVDAGSLKRAHELEALGFLQLTLAAGEKTSWTTGFALAE
;
A
#
# COMPACT_ATOMS: atom_id res chain seq x y z
N MET A 1 12.97 15.04 7.36
CA MET A 1 13.23 14.05 6.30
C MET A 1 12.32 12.87 6.62
N SER A 2 11.47 12.48 5.71
CA SER A 2 10.52 11.39 5.96
C SER A 2 11.25 10.03 6.01
N SER A 3 10.74 9.10 6.80
CA SER A 3 11.24 7.73 6.91
C SER A 3 10.11 6.73 6.63
N ILE A 4 10.39 5.75 5.78
CA ILE A 4 9.41 4.76 5.35
C ILE A 4 10.00 3.36 5.40
N THR A 5 9.27 2.42 5.99
CA THR A 5 9.56 0.99 5.94
C THR A 5 8.54 0.30 5.04
N ILE A 6 9.01 -0.47 4.09
CA ILE A 6 8.17 -1.24 3.17
C ILE A 6 8.35 -2.72 3.50
N ILE A 7 7.29 -3.39 3.88
CA ILE A 7 7.31 -4.83 4.16
C ILE A 7 6.84 -5.56 2.90
N GLY A 8 7.79 -6.13 2.17
CA GLY A 8 7.61 -6.78 0.89
C GLY A 8 8.34 -6.09 -0.26
N ALA A 9 9.12 -6.86 -1.03
CA ALA A 9 9.93 -6.40 -2.17
C ALA A 9 9.37 -6.86 -3.53
N GLY A 10 8.09 -7.20 -3.61
CA GLY A 10 7.41 -7.50 -4.87
C GLY A 10 7.27 -6.24 -5.76
N ASN A 11 6.60 -6.40 -6.91
CA ASN A 11 6.43 -5.31 -7.88
C ASN A 11 5.87 -4.02 -7.25
N MET A 12 4.86 -4.14 -6.38
CA MET A 12 4.26 -2.99 -5.71
C MET A 12 5.21 -2.36 -4.69
N GLY A 13 5.84 -3.18 -3.83
CA GLY A 13 6.79 -2.69 -2.83
C GLY A 13 7.98 -1.98 -3.48
N SER A 14 8.53 -2.54 -4.55
CA SER A 14 9.64 -1.92 -5.32
C SER A 14 9.22 -0.60 -5.97
N ALA A 15 8.00 -0.52 -6.55
CA ALA A 15 7.49 0.72 -7.14
C ALA A 15 7.30 1.82 -6.07
N ILE A 16 6.74 1.48 -4.90
CA ILE A 16 6.55 2.42 -3.79
C ILE A 16 7.92 2.85 -3.22
N ALA A 17 8.90 1.94 -3.12
CA ALA A 17 10.27 2.30 -2.73
C ALA A 17 10.89 3.32 -3.69
N GLY A 18 10.67 3.15 -5.00
CA GLY A 18 11.10 4.12 -6.01
C GLY A 18 10.50 5.51 -5.82
N LEU A 19 9.19 5.60 -5.55
CA LEU A 19 8.51 6.87 -5.26
C LEU A 19 9.05 7.52 -3.97
N ALA A 20 9.34 6.73 -2.96
CA ALA A 20 9.89 7.22 -1.69
C ALA A 20 11.34 7.70 -1.84
N LEU A 21 12.18 6.99 -2.57
CA LEU A 21 13.55 7.41 -2.91
C LEU A 21 13.54 8.71 -3.72
N ALA A 22 12.61 8.85 -4.67
CA ALA A 22 12.46 10.07 -5.47
C ALA A 22 12.01 11.28 -4.61
N ALA A 23 11.29 11.06 -3.51
CA ALA A 23 10.95 12.08 -2.52
C ALA A 23 12.12 12.45 -1.58
N GLY A 24 13.25 11.72 -1.64
CA GLY A 24 14.36 11.89 -0.71
C GLY A 24 14.11 11.30 0.69
N SER A 25 13.15 10.39 0.81
CA SER A 25 12.85 9.68 2.06
C SER A 25 13.95 8.65 2.38
N GLN A 26 14.19 8.41 3.68
CA GLN A 26 14.93 7.23 4.13
C GLN A 26 14.05 6.00 3.95
N VAL A 27 14.53 5.01 3.19
CA VAL A 27 13.74 3.82 2.84
C VAL A 27 14.37 2.57 3.42
N GLN A 28 13.58 1.83 4.18
CA GLN A 28 13.89 0.46 4.61
C GLN A 28 12.95 -0.52 3.88
N VAL A 29 13.50 -1.66 3.44
CA VAL A 29 12.71 -2.75 2.86
C VAL A 29 12.94 -4.02 3.67
N LEU A 30 11.87 -4.58 4.19
CA LEU A 30 11.88 -5.82 4.97
C LEU A 30 11.20 -6.94 4.18
N THR A 31 11.88 -8.07 4.08
CA THR A 31 11.41 -9.24 3.33
C THR A 31 11.39 -10.49 4.22
N ARG A 32 10.62 -11.51 3.83
CA ARG A 32 10.58 -12.76 4.59
C ARG A 32 11.95 -13.46 4.61
N GLU A 33 12.62 -13.45 3.48
CA GLU A 33 13.96 -14.00 3.28
C GLU A 33 14.84 -12.92 2.66
N ALA A 34 16.15 -12.97 2.90
CA ALA A 34 17.09 -12.02 2.33
C ALA A 34 16.93 -11.97 0.79
N THR A 35 16.61 -10.79 0.27
CA THR A 35 16.32 -10.56 -1.14
C THR A 35 17.14 -9.35 -1.61
N GLU A 36 17.63 -9.42 -2.83
CA GLU A 36 18.29 -8.27 -3.45
C GLU A 36 17.27 -7.14 -3.68
N VAL A 37 17.59 -5.95 -3.20
CA VAL A 37 16.78 -4.74 -3.32
C VAL A 37 17.63 -3.60 -3.86
N ASP A 38 17.03 -2.46 -4.19
CA ASP A 38 17.77 -1.26 -4.62
C ASP A 38 18.87 -0.92 -3.59
N PRO A 39 20.13 -0.71 -4.01
CA PRO A 39 21.24 -0.45 -3.10
C PRO A 39 21.11 0.85 -2.29
N ARG A 40 20.16 1.71 -2.62
CA ARG A 40 19.88 2.96 -1.92
C ARG A 40 18.95 2.76 -0.71
N VAL A 41 18.35 1.57 -0.54
CA VAL A 41 17.48 1.26 0.59
C VAL A 41 18.25 0.45 1.65
N THR A 42 17.80 0.54 2.90
CA THR A 42 18.25 -0.33 3.97
C THR A 42 17.48 -1.65 3.89
N ALA A 43 18.17 -2.74 3.58
CA ALA A 43 17.57 -4.08 3.53
C ALA A 43 17.52 -4.73 4.91
N GLY A 44 16.48 -5.54 5.15
CA GLY A 44 16.36 -6.36 6.35
C GLY A 44 15.33 -7.48 6.16
N THR A 45 15.06 -8.19 7.25
CA THR A 45 14.09 -9.28 7.28
C THR A 45 12.90 -8.96 8.19
N VAL A 46 11.76 -9.60 7.94
CA VAL A 46 10.58 -9.49 8.81
C VAL A 46 10.97 -9.95 10.22
N GLY A 47 10.69 -9.10 11.21
CA GLY A 47 11.12 -9.27 12.60
C GLY A 47 12.21 -8.28 13.03
N ASP A 48 12.98 -7.75 12.08
CA ASP A 48 13.95 -6.68 12.35
C ASP A 48 13.24 -5.39 12.83
N GLU A 49 14.00 -4.46 13.41
CA GLU A 49 13.47 -3.18 13.87
C GLU A 49 12.92 -2.35 12.70
N ILE A 50 11.71 -1.80 12.88
CA ILE A 50 11.08 -0.87 11.94
C ILE A 50 11.61 0.53 12.18
N THR A 51 12.37 1.06 11.23
CA THR A 51 12.99 2.39 11.31
C THR A 51 12.11 3.51 10.76
N GLY A 52 11.15 3.18 9.89
CA GLY A 52 10.23 4.14 9.29
C GLY A 52 9.10 4.58 10.23
N ASP A 53 8.67 5.84 10.12
CA ASP A 53 7.45 6.34 10.75
C ASP A 53 6.21 5.93 9.95
N VAL A 54 6.36 5.79 8.64
CA VAL A 54 5.37 5.23 7.72
C VAL A 54 5.77 3.78 7.42
N VAL A 55 4.85 2.84 7.61
CA VAL A 55 5.05 1.41 7.37
C VAL A 55 4.07 0.94 6.31
N VAL A 56 4.57 0.48 5.17
CA VAL A 56 3.75 0.00 4.05
C VAL A 56 3.72 -1.53 4.06
N LEU A 57 2.52 -2.09 4.13
CA LEU A 57 2.26 -3.53 4.03
C LEU A 57 2.10 -3.93 2.56
N ALA A 58 3.23 -4.12 1.86
CA ALA A 58 3.27 -4.49 0.43
C ALA A 58 3.26 -6.02 0.26
N LEU A 59 2.23 -6.66 0.80
CA LEU A 59 2.07 -8.11 0.96
C LEU A 59 0.77 -8.59 0.32
N PRO A 60 0.65 -9.88 -0.02
CA PRO A 60 -0.66 -10.51 -0.20
C PRO A 60 -1.50 -10.44 1.08
N TYR A 61 -2.83 -10.27 0.94
CA TYR A 61 -3.75 -10.19 2.08
C TYR A 61 -3.58 -11.35 3.08
N GLY A 62 -3.43 -12.59 2.58
CA GLY A 62 -3.26 -13.78 3.44
C GLY A 62 -1.95 -13.84 4.25
N ALA A 63 -1.00 -12.92 4.02
CA ALA A 63 0.25 -12.84 4.77
C ALA A 63 0.20 -11.78 5.90
N LEU A 64 -0.91 -11.04 6.01
CA LEU A 64 -1.03 -9.93 6.96
C LEU A 64 -0.94 -10.42 8.42
N ASP A 65 -1.66 -11.49 8.76
CA ASP A 65 -1.70 -12.00 10.14
C ASP A 65 -0.32 -12.41 10.66
N ASP A 66 0.46 -13.10 9.83
CA ASP A 66 1.83 -13.53 10.18
C ASP A 66 2.73 -12.32 10.42
N VAL A 67 2.66 -11.31 9.54
CA VAL A 67 3.48 -10.11 9.63
C VAL A 67 3.05 -9.23 10.82
N LEU A 68 1.76 -8.99 11.00
CA LEU A 68 1.26 -8.22 12.14
C LEU A 68 1.59 -8.92 13.47
N GLY A 69 1.55 -10.25 13.51
CA GLY A 69 1.99 -11.05 14.66
C GLY A 69 3.48 -10.88 14.96
N ALA A 70 4.34 -10.85 13.93
CA ALA A 70 5.78 -10.63 14.10
C ALA A 70 6.11 -9.24 14.68
N TYR A 71 5.19 -8.27 14.54
CA TYR A 71 5.36 -6.89 15.03
C TYR A 71 4.37 -6.51 16.14
N GLU A 72 3.78 -7.49 16.82
CA GLU A 72 2.84 -7.22 17.92
C GLU A 72 3.46 -6.27 18.97
N GLY A 73 2.72 -5.20 19.32
CA GLY A 73 3.16 -4.16 20.26
C GLY A 73 4.26 -3.21 19.75
N ARG A 74 4.71 -3.37 18.48
CA ARG A 74 5.79 -2.54 17.89
C ARG A 74 5.31 -1.57 16.81
N LEU A 75 4.00 -1.56 16.53
CA LEU A 75 3.38 -0.69 15.51
C LEU A 75 2.62 0.49 16.10
N ASP A 76 2.56 0.62 17.42
CA ASP A 76 1.87 1.71 18.10
C ASP A 76 2.46 3.06 17.70
N GLY A 77 1.60 4.01 17.37
CA GLY A 77 1.97 5.35 16.92
C GLY A 77 2.48 5.42 15.48
N LYS A 78 2.77 4.29 14.81
CA LYS A 78 3.18 4.28 13.40
C LYS A 78 2.00 4.59 12.47
N VAL A 79 2.31 5.15 11.30
CA VAL A 79 1.38 5.21 10.17
C VAL A 79 1.48 3.89 9.43
N LEU A 80 0.41 3.09 9.44
CA LEU A 80 0.39 1.77 8.83
C LEU A 80 -0.44 1.81 7.54
N VAL A 81 0.21 1.62 6.40
CA VAL A 81 -0.40 1.73 5.07
C VAL A 81 -0.69 0.34 4.52
N ASP A 82 -1.96 0.00 4.42
CA ASP A 82 -2.42 -1.21 3.75
C ASP A 82 -2.61 -0.97 2.26
N ILE A 83 -1.96 -1.78 1.44
CA ILE A 83 -2.11 -1.76 -0.03
C ILE A 83 -2.81 -2.99 -0.58
N THR A 84 -3.31 -3.87 0.28
CA THR A 84 -3.87 -5.15 -0.15
C THR A 84 -5.21 -4.99 -0.86
N ASN A 85 -5.52 -5.93 -1.73
CA ASN A 85 -6.87 -6.19 -2.20
C ASN A 85 -7.23 -7.61 -1.72
N PRO A 86 -8.21 -7.75 -0.82
CA PRO A 86 -8.61 -9.04 -0.25
C PRO A 86 -9.48 -9.83 -1.23
N LEU A 87 -8.90 -10.16 -2.39
CA LEU A 87 -9.55 -10.86 -3.49
C LEU A 87 -9.48 -12.38 -3.27
N ASP A 88 -10.54 -13.10 -3.60
CA ASP A 88 -10.47 -14.53 -3.80
C ASP A 88 -9.70 -14.83 -5.11
N PHE A 89 -8.42 -15.15 -4.97
CA PHE A 89 -7.54 -15.45 -6.11
C PHE A 89 -7.83 -16.81 -6.78
N ALA A 90 -8.68 -17.65 -6.19
CA ALA A 90 -9.08 -18.90 -6.82
C ALA A 90 -10.20 -18.69 -7.85
N THR A 91 -11.10 -17.77 -7.57
CA THR A 91 -12.28 -17.51 -8.41
C THR A 91 -12.21 -16.20 -9.17
N PHE A 92 -11.49 -15.19 -8.66
CA PHE A 92 -11.48 -13.81 -9.14
C PHE A 92 -12.90 -13.18 -9.20
N ASP A 93 -13.81 -13.62 -8.33
CA ASP A 93 -15.23 -13.23 -8.40
C ASP A 93 -15.78 -12.65 -7.09
N SER A 94 -14.96 -12.53 -6.05
CA SER A 94 -15.37 -11.96 -4.76
C SER A 94 -14.22 -11.39 -3.96
N LEU A 95 -14.55 -10.51 -3.00
CA LEU A 95 -13.68 -10.18 -1.89
C LEU A 95 -13.86 -11.20 -0.77
N VAL A 96 -12.79 -11.47 0.00
CA VAL A 96 -12.81 -12.44 1.13
C VAL A 96 -12.95 -11.77 2.50
N VAL A 97 -13.26 -10.47 2.53
CA VAL A 97 -13.63 -9.75 3.76
C VAL A 97 -15.14 -9.76 3.95
N PRO A 98 -15.65 -9.63 5.20
CA PRO A 98 -17.09 -9.52 5.46
C PRO A 98 -17.73 -8.33 4.73
N ASP A 99 -19.01 -8.47 4.38
CA ASP A 99 -19.78 -7.41 3.75
C ASP A 99 -19.72 -6.10 4.55
N GLY A 100 -19.43 -5.00 3.85
CA GLY A 100 -19.32 -3.67 4.45
C GLY A 100 -18.04 -3.43 5.27
N SER A 101 -17.13 -4.42 5.36
CA SER A 101 -15.79 -4.30 5.95
C SER A 101 -14.72 -4.11 4.89
N SER A 102 -13.46 -4.05 5.33
CA SER A 102 -12.26 -3.96 4.49
C SER A 102 -11.06 -4.61 5.19
N ALA A 103 -10.02 -4.96 4.44
CA ALA A 103 -8.75 -5.40 5.00
C ALA A 103 -8.17 -4.33 5.94
N ALA A 104 -8.22 -3.06 5.55
CA ALA A 104 -7.73 -1.95 6.38
C ALA A 104 -8.49 -1.82 7.70
N ALA A 105 -9.82 -2.05 7.71
CA ALA A 105 -10.60 -2.06 8.95
C ALA A 105 -10.18 -3.19 9.89
N GLN A 106 -9.95 -4.39 9.35
CA GLN A 106 -9.45 -5.53 10.14
C GLN A 106 -8.05 -5.28 10.71
N ILE A 107 -7.16 -4.64 9.92
CA ILE A 107 -5.84 -4.23 10.40
C ILE A 107 -5.99 -3.23 11.55
N GLN A 108 -6.88 -2.22 11.45
CA GLN A 108 -7.11 -1.24 12.51
C GLN A 108 -7.63 -1.90 13.80
N GLU A 109 -8.50 -2.89 13.69
CA GLU A 109 -8.97 -3.68 14.84
C GLU A 109 -7.84 -4.49 15.48
N ARG A 110 -6.95 -5.05 14.65
CA ARG A 110 -5.81 -5.87 15.10
C ARG A 110 -4.71 -5.04 15.74
N VAL A 111 -4.49 -3.80 15.27
CA VAL A 111 -3.43 -2.89 15.73
C VAL A 111 -4.04 -1.53 16.10
N PRO A 112 -4.82 -1.43 17.19
CA PRO A 112 -5.58 -0.23 17.53
C PRO A 112 -4.69 0.98 17.86
N GLY A 113 -3.42 0.76 18.23
CA GLY A 113 -2.44 1.82 18.49
C GLY A 113 -1.82 2.43 17.23
N ALA A 114 -2.00 1.82 16.05
CA ALA A 114 -1.51 2.36 14.79
C ALA A 114 -2.52 3.31 14.14
N ARG A 115 -2.04 4.20 13.27
CA ARG A 115 -2.85 5.08 12.42
C ARG A 115 -2.95 4.45 11.03
N VAL A 116 -4.01 3.67 10.80
CA VAL A 116 -4.15 2.89 9.57
C VAL A 116 -4.64 3.74 8.41
N LEU A 117 -4.00 3.58 7.27
CA LEU A 117 -4.38 4.15 5.98
C LEU A 117 -4.59 3.02 4.97
N LYS A 118 -5.53 3.18 4.06
CA LYS A 118 -5.66 2.43 2.82
C LYS A 118 -5.14 3.26 1.68
N ALA A 119 -4.14 2.76 0.92
CA ALA A 119 -3.62 3.49 -0.24
C ALA A 119 -2.99 2.52 -1.25
N PHE A 120 -2.69 3.01 -2.47
CA PHE A 120 -2.01 2.29 -3.57
C PHE A 120 -2.75 1.06 -4.13
N ASN A 121 -3.76 0.55 -3.48
CA ASN A 121 -4.48 -0.67 -3.89
C ASN A 121 -5.26 -0.51 -5.21
N THR A 122 -5.53 0.73 -5.63
CA THR A 122 -6.17 1.08 -6.92
C THR A 122 -5.16 1.41 -8.02
N ASN A 123 -3.89 1.07 -7.82
CA ASN A 123 -2.81 1.31 -8.77
C ASN A 123 -2.12 0.00 -9.13
N PHE A 124 -1.68 -0.14 -10.37
CA PHE A 124 -0.74 -1.18 -10.74
C PHE A 124 0.70 -0.68 -10.55
N ALA A 125 1.61 -1.61 -10.26
CA ALA A 125 3.02 -1.30 -10.06
C ALA A 125 3.64 -0.54 -11.24
N ALA A 126 3.24 -0.84 -12.47
CA ALA A 126 3.72 -0.17 -13.66
C ALA A 126 3.36 1.32 -13.69
N THR A 127 2.14 1.68 -13.27
CA THR A 127 1.69 3.09 -13.22
C THR A 127 2.32 3.85 -12.06
N LEU A 128 2.65 3.18 -10.96
CA LEU A 128 3.43 3.78 -9.87
C LEU A 128 4.88 4.00 -10.29
N ALA A 129 5.51 3.01 -10.94
CA ALA A 129 6.90 3.11 -11.39
C ALA A 129 7.14 4.21 -12.41
N THR A 130 6.17 4.45 -13.31
CA THR A 130 6.24 5.54 -14.30
C THR A 130 5.73 6.87 -13.78
N GLY A 131 4.92 6.87 -12.72
CA GLY A 131 4.18 8.04 -12.24
C GLY A 131 3.06 8.49 -13.17
N GLN A 132 2.70 7.68 -14.19
CA GLN A 132 1.75 8.07 -15.23
C GLN A 132 0.73 6.99 -15.58
N VAL A 133 -0.47 7.44 -15.92
CA VAL A 133 -1.55 6.67 -16.54
C VAL A 133 -1.89 7.36 -17.86
N GLY A 134 -1.38 6.85 -18.98
CA GLY A 134 -1.44 7.56 -20.25
C GLY A 134 -0.76 8.94 -20.13
N PRO A 135 -1.43 10.05 -20.51
CA PRO A 135 -0.88 11.39 -20.38
C PRO A 135 -1.08 12.01 -18.98
N LEU A 136 -1.73 11.32 -18.06
CA LEU A 136 -2.10 11.85 -16.75
C LEU A 136 -1.13 11.37 -15.67
N VAL A 137 -0.90 12.21 -14.66
CA VAL A 137 -0.16 11.81 -13.45
C VAL A 137 -0.95 10.75 -12.69
N THR A 138 -0.27 9.69 -12.29
CA THR A 138 -0.88 8.61 -11.49
C THR A 138 -1.48 9.19 -10.20
N THR A 139 -2.75 8.87 -9.94
CA THR A 139 -3.43 9.28 -8.72
C THR A 139 -3.41 8.14 -7.71
N VAL A 140 -2.94 8.43 -6.49
CA VAL A 140 -3.01 7.55 -5.33
C VAL A 140 -4.11 8.05 -4.41
N LEU A 141 -5.19 7.28 -4.30
CA LEU A 141 -6.29 7.55 -3.37
C LEU A 141 -5.89 7.05 -1.98
N VAL A 142 -6.12 7.88 -0.94
CA VAL A 142 -5.76 7.56 0.45
C VAL A 142 -6.98 7.71 1.34
N ALA A 143 -7.39 6.64 2.00
CA ALA A 143 -8.44 6.66 3.03
C ALA A 143 -7.83 6.43 4.42
N GLY A 144 -8.32 7.16 5.42
CA GLY A 144 -7.87 7.06 6.80
C GLY A 144 -8.46 8.15 7.66
N ASP A 145 -8.50 7.93 8.97
CA ASP A 145 -9.15 8.85 9.91
C ASP A 145 -8.21 9.95 10.42
N ASP A 146 -6.90 9.74 10.31
CA ASP A 146 -5.86 10.66 10.80
C ASP A 146 -5.30 11.51 9.65
N ALA A 147 -5.53 12.82 9.70
CA ALA A 147 -5.08 13.76 8.67
C ALA A 147 -3.55 13.91 8.63
N ASP A 148 -2.88 13.84 9.78
CA ASP A 148 -1.42 13.94 9.87
C ASP A 148 -0.76 12.68 9.31
N ALA A 149 -1.38 11.50 9.49
CA ALA A 149 -0.92 10.27 8.87
C ALA A 149 -1.02 10.33 7.32
N LYS A 150 -2.13 10.87 6.79
CA LYS A 150 -2.29 11.08 5.34
C LYS A 150 -1.24 12.08 4.81
N ALA A 151 -0.98 13.17 5.54
CA ALA A 151 0.05 14.13 5.18
C ALA A 151 1.46 13.52 5.25
N ALA A 152 1.74 12.67 6.25
CA ALA A 152 3.02 11.97 6.38
C ALA A 152 3.26 11.04 5.19
N LEU A 153 2.25 10.27 4.77
CA LEU A 153 2.36 9.43 3.57
C LEU A 153 2.58 10.27 2.31
N ALA A 154 1.81 11.34 2.13
CA ALA A 154 1.96 12.23 0.97
C ALA A 154 3.35 12.89 0.91
N GLY A 155 3.92 13.25 2.06
CA GLY A 155 5.29 13.80 2.15
C GLY A 155 6.40 12.75 1.99
N ALA A 156 6.09 11.47 2.13
CA ALA A 156 7.06 10.38 2.00
C ALA A 156 7.26 9.88 0.56
N VAL A 157 6.39 10.25 -0.37
CA VAL A 157 6.42 9.82 -1.79
C VAL A 157 6.37 11.00 -2.75
N SER A 158 6.89 10.83 -3.96
CA SER A 158 6.80 11.85 -5.02
C SER A 158 6.60 11.19 -6.40
N GLY A 159 6.29 12.02 -7.41
CA GLY A 159 6.02 11.55 -8.77
C GLY A 159 4.60 11.05 -9.00
N VAL A 160 3.74 11.09 -7.99
CA VAL A 160 2.32 10.76 -8.05
C VAL A 160 1.49 11.85 -7.39
N ARG A 161 0.21 11.93 -7.71
CA ARG A 161 -0.76 12.80 -7.06
C ARG A 161 -1.45 12.02 -5.94
N VAL A 162 -1.25 12.44 -4.69
CA VAL A 162 -1.94 11.85 -3.53
C VAL A 162 -3.23 12.63 -3.26
N VAL A 163 -4.35 11.92 -3.19
CA VAL A 163 -5.69 12.51 -3.00
C VAL A 163 -6.36 11.86 -1.80
N ASP A 164 -6.84 12.69 -0.89
CA ASP A 164 -7.63 12.26 0.28
C ASP A 164 -9.00 11.71 -0.17
N ALA A 165 -9.24 10.43 0.03
CA ALA A 165 -10.50 9.75 -0.27
C ALA A 165 -11.48 9.75 0.91
N GLY A 166 -11.11 10.33 2.05
CA GLY A 166 -11.93 10.44 3.25
C GLY A 166 -11.49 9.52 4.39
N SER A 167 -12.43 9.15 5.24
CA SER A 167 -12.18 8.31 6.42
C SER A 167 -11.79 6.88 6.04
N LEU A 168 -11.28 6.10 7.01
CA LEU A 168 -10.88 4.69 6.82
C LEU A 168 -12.04 3.83 6.31
N LYS A 169 -13.29 4.22 6.59
CA LYS A 169 -14.48 3.57 6.02
C LYS A 169 -14.47 3.49 4.50
N ARG A 170 -13.80 4.44 3.80
CA ARG A 170 -13.67 4.45 2.33
C ARG A 170 -12.71 3.36 1.82
N ALA A 171 -11.99 2.67 2.69
CA ALA A 171 -11.20 1.50 2.29
C ALA A 171 -12.05 0.43 1.61
N HIS A 172 -13.31 0.27 2.04
CA HIS A 172 -14.26 -0.65 1.40
C HIS A 172 -14.46 -0.32 -0.09
N GLU A 173 -14.73 0.95 -0.42
CA GLU A 173 -14.93 1.37 -1.81
C GLU A 173 -13.62 1.32 -2.62
N LEU A 174 -12.47 1.60 -1.98
CA LEU A 174 -11.17 1.47 -2.64
C LEU A 174 -10.82 0.00 -2.94
N GLU A 175 -11.17 -0.92 -2.06
CA GLU A 175 -10.99 -2.36 -2.30
C GLU A 175 -11.93 -2.87 -3.40
N ALA A 176 -13.18 -2.40 -3.44
CA ALA A 176 -14.10 -2.70 -4.53
C ALA A 176 -13.60 -2.18 -5.88
N LEU A 177 -13.03 -0.97 -5.93
CA LEU A 177 -12.42 -0.41 -7.14
C LEU A 177 -11.18 -1.21 -7.56
N GLY A 178 -10.30 -1.56 -6.62
CA GLY A 178 -9.13 -2.40 -6.86
C GLY A 178 -9.53 -3.79 -7.35
N PHE A 179 -10.57 -4.39 -6.78
CA PHE A 179 -11.15 -5.65 -7.23
C PHE A 179 -11.58 -5.59 -8.69
N LEU A 180 -12.39 -4.58 -9.05
CA LEU A 180 -12.83 -4.40 -10.43
C LEU A 180 -11.64 -4.23 -11.40
N GLN A 181 -10.65 -3.44 -11.03
CA GLN A 181 -9.45 -3.23 -11.85
C GLN A 181 -8.67 -4.53 -12.07
N LEU A 182 -8.48 -5.32 -11.01
CA LEU A 182 -7.76 -6.60 -11.07
C LEU A 182 -8.50 -7.61 -11.94
N THR A 183 -9.82 -7.72 -11.81
CA THR A 183 -10.63 -8.65 -12.61
C THR A 183 -10.65 -8.29 -14.08
N LEU A 184 -10.68 -7.00 -14.42
CA LEU A 184 -10.57 -6.54 -15.81
C LEU A 184 -9.21 -6.90 -16.41
N ALA A 185 -8.11 -6.76 -15.66
CA ALA A 185 -6.78 -7.11 -16.14
C ALA A 185 -6.60 -8.64 -16.25
N ALA A 186 -7.04 -9.39 -15.23
CA ALA A 186 -6.98 -10.85 -15.24
C ALA A 186 -7.84 -11.46 -16.36
N GLY A 187 -8.98 -10.85 -16.69
CA GLY A 187 -9.85 -11.22 -17.81
C GLY A 187 -9.40 -10.70 -19.17
N GLU A 188 -8.18 -10.15 -19.28
CA GLU A 188 -7.61 -9.61 -20.53
C GLU A 188 -8.45 -8.49 -21.18
N LYS A 189 -9.29 -7.80 -20.41
CA LYS A 189 -10.06 -6.64 -20.88
C LYS A 189 -9.22 -5.36 -20.86
N THR A 190 -8.21 -5.31 -20.00
CA THR A 190 -7.21 -4.23 -19.92
C THR A 190 -5.83 -4.86 -19.71
N SER A 191 -4.77 -4.06 -19.85
CA SER A 191 -3.42 -4.51 -19.53
C SER A 191 -3.06 -4.19 -18.07
N TRP A 192 -2.02 -4.84 -17.54
CA TRP A 192 -1.45 -4.55 -16.22
C TRP A 192 -0.67 -3.21 -16.16
N THR A 193 -0.68 -2.45 -17.26
CA THR A 193 -0.11 -1.10 -17.35
C THR A 193 -1.17 -0.01 -17.42
N THR A 194 -2.45 -0.38 -17.37
CA THR A 194 -3.58 0.57 -17.31
C THR A 194 -3.83 1.01 -15.87
N GLY A 195 -4.67 2.02 -15.68
CA GLY A 195 -5.05 2.47 -14.35
C GLY A 195 -6.10 3.56 -14.41
N PHE A 196 -6.53 4.00 -13.25
CA PHE A 196 -7.42 5.13 -13.09
C PHE A 196 -6.60 6.36 -12.67
N ALA A 197 -6.93 7.51 -13.26
CA ALA A 197 -6.39 8.81 -12.86
C ALA A 197 -7.50 9.85 -12.87
N LEU A 198 -7.38 10.84 -11.99
CA LEU A 198 -8.32 11.96 -11.95
C LEU A 198 -7.81 13.05 -12.91
N ALA A 199 -8.59 13.34 -13.93
CA ALA A 199 -8.39 14.50 -14.81
C ALA A 199 -9.06 15.73 -14.20
N GLU A 200 -8.41 16.89 -14.31
CA GLU A 200 -8.95 18.22 -14.00
C GLU A 200 -9.09 19.03 -15.26
#